data_a0ca2b828d88bfc3861de46b1f0c7d34
#
_entry.id   a0ca2b828d88bfc3861de46b1f0c7d34
#
_cell.length_a   1.000
_cell.length_b   1.000
_cell.length_c   1.000
_cell.angle_alpha   90.00
_cell.angle_beta   90.00
_cell.angle_gamma   90.00
#
_symmetry.space_group_name_H-M   'P 1'
#
loop_
_entity.id
_entity.type
_entity.pdbx_description
1 polymer ?
#
loop_
_entity_poly.entity_id
_entity_poly.type
_entity_poly.pdbx_seq_one_letter_code
_entity_poly.pdbx_strand_id
1 'polypeptide(L)'
;MASLELERNPITITAWVIYDMANTMFSAGLVGLVFPLWVISHSGEDDATIGYTLTVAMTVVFLISPIVGSLSDRFKRRMPFLLFLTLCWVVSTVLIGTWGLKISLLFVITSLVFVQLANIFYNSLLGDLSTNGNAGLIGGIGVGLGYTGAIIAVLMSIFLLENIGHVNLFRLMGFCSLGFTVPLLISGKYRIRVT
;
A
#
# COMPACT_ATOMS: atom_id res chain seq x y z
N MET A 1 -7.72 35.26 11.43
CA MET A 1 -8.42 34.00 11.12
C MET A 1 -8.31 33.77 9.62
N ALA A 2 -7.17 33.34 9.14
CA ALA A 2 -7.06 32.82 7.78
C ALA A 2 -7.62 31.40 7.86
N SER A 3 -8.87 31.24 7.44
CA SER A 3 -9.47 29.95 7.18
C SER A 3 -8.50 29.20 6.27
N LEU A 4 -7.99 28.09 6.74
CA LEU A 4 -7.34 27.07 5.94
C LEU A 4 -8.41 26.57 4.94
N GLU A 5 -8.68 27.33 3.92
CA GLU A 5 -9.16 26.82 2.67
C GLU A 5 -8.04 25.94 2.10
N LEU A 6 -7.91 24.78 2.70
CA LEU A 6 -7.36 23.63 2.04
C LEU A 6 -8.31 23.33 0.89
N GLU A 7 -8.22 24.23 -0.09
CA GLU A 7 -8.93 24.13 -1.32
C GLU A 7 -8.82 22.71 -1.81
N ARG A 8 -9.96 22.13 -1.96
CA ARG A 8 -10.40 21.07 -2.83
C ARG A 8 -9.58 21.04 -4.13
N ASN A 9 -8.28 20.84 -4.01
CA ASN A 9 -7.49 20.66 -5.22
C ASN A 9 -7.84 19.26 -5.74
N PRO A 10 -8.65 19.16 -6.80
CA PRO A 10 -9.06 17.89 -7.37
C PRO A 10 -7.85 17.01 -7.68
N ILE A 11 -6.70 17.62 -7.93
CA ILE A 11 -5.41 16.94 -8.14
C ILE A 11 -4.99 16.15 -6.89
N THR A 12 -5.16 16.70 -5.69
CA THR A 12 -4.78 16.00 -4.45
C THR A 12 -5.72 14.84 -4.15
N ILE A 13 -7.03 15.01 -4.40
CA ILE A 13 -8.01 13.93 -4.24
C ILE A 13 -7.72 12.81 -5.25
N THR A 14 -7.49 13.15 -6.52
CA THR A 14 -7.13 12.18 -7.56
C THR A 14 -5.84 11.45 -7.21
N ALA A 15 -4.83 12.14 -6.71
CA ALA A 15 -3.56 11.54 -6.28
C ALA A 15 -3.75 10.59 -5.09
N TRP A 16 -4.65 10.94 -4.16
CA TRP A 16 -5.02 10.07 -3.04
C TRP A 16 -5.74 8.80 -3.51
N VAL A 17 -6.67 8.93 -4.46
CA VAL A 17 -7.37 7.79 -5.08
C VAL A 17 -6.40 6.88 -5.84
N ILE A 18 -5.45 7.45 -6.61
CA ILE A 18 -4.45 6.67 -7.34
C ILE A 18 -3.54 5.90 -6.37
N TYR A 19 -3.21 6.46 -5.22
CA TYR A 19 -2.47 5.74 -4.19
C TYR A 19 -3.23 4.50 -3.69
N ASP A 20 -4.56 4.56 -3.60
CA ASP A 20 -5.37 3.40 -3.19
C ASP A 20 -5.29 2.24 -4.19
N MET A 21 -5.07 2.52 -5.47
CA MET A 21 -4.79 1.48 -6.47
C MET A 21 -3.52 0.70 -6.14
N ALA A 22 -2.47 1.36 -5.61
CA ALA A 22 -1.26 0.67 -5.16
C ALA A 22 -1.55 -0.27 -3.98
N ASN A 23 -2.32 0.20 -2.99
CA ASN A 23 -2.74 -0.61 -1.85
C ASN A 23 -3.53 -1.85 -2.28
N THR A 24 -4.48 -1.66 -3.18
CA THR A 24 -5.37 -2.74 -3.62
C THR A 24 -4.65 -3.73 -4.54
N MET A 25 -3.75 -3.24 -5.41
CA MET A 25 -2.85 -4.09 -6.20
C MET A 25 -2.01 -4.99 -5.29
N PHE A 26 -1.44 -4.44 -4.23
CA PHE A 26 -0.64 -5.21 -3.28
C PHE A 26 -1.49 -6.20 -2.49
N SER A 27 -2.58 -5.76 -1.87
CA SER A 27 -3.36 -6.60 -0.95
C SER A 27 -4.13 -7.70 -1.69
N ALA A 28 -4.87 -7.38 -2.73
CA ALA A 28 -5.65 -8.35 -3.48
C ALA A 28 -4.79 -9.10 -4.51
N GLY A 29 -3.91 -8.41 -5.22
CA GLY A 29 -3.10 -8.99 -6.27
C GLY A 29 -1.92 -9.78 -5.72
N LEU A 30 -1.00 -9.11 -5.02
CA LEU A 30 0.22 -9.76 -4.56
C LEU A 30 -0.07 -10.72 -3.41
N VAL A 31 -0.68 -10.24 -2.33
CA VAL A 31 -0.89 -11.06 -1.12
C VAL A 31 -2.03 -12.07 -1.30
N GLY A 32 -3.12 -11.68 -1.96
CA GLY A 32 -4.28 -12.55 -2.15
C GLY A 32 -4.15 -13.55 -3.29
N LEU A 33 -3.27 -13.33 -4.27
CA LEU A 33 -3.16 -14.19 -5.45
C LEU A 33 -1.74 -14.71 -5.70
N VAL A 34 -0.77 -13.80 -5.96
CA VAL A 34 0.55 -14.23 -6.46
C VAL A 34 1.39 -14.89 -5.38
N PHE A 35 1.35 -14.39 -4.15
CA PHE A 35 2.09 -14.98 -3.03
C PHE A 35 1.63 -16.40 -2.67
N PRO A 36 0.34 -16.71 -2.52
CA PRO A 36 -0.13 -18.08 -2.32
C PRO A 36 0.29 -19.02 -3.46
N LEU A 37 0.10 -18.61 -4.71
CA LEU A 37 0.52 -19.40 -5.87
C LEU A 37 2.02 -19.68 -5.86
N TRP A 38 2.84 -18.70 -5.48
CA TRP A 38 4.28 -18.85 -5.39
C TRP A 38 4.70 -19.83 -4.29
N VAL A 39 4.09 -19.75 -3.10
CA VAL A 39 4.40 -20.67 -1.99
C VAL A 39 4.08 -22.11 -2.38
N ILE A 40 2.90 -22.36 -2.93
CA ILE A 40 2.47 -23.72 -3.30
C ILE A 40 3.30 -24.26 -4.48
N SER A 41 3.53 -23.47 -5.51
CA SER A 41 4.20 -23.94 -6.73
C SER A 41 5.71 -24.07 -6.60
N HIS A 42 6.36 -23.26 -5.75
CA HIS A 42 7.83 -23.17 -5.69
C HIS A 42 8.46 -23.92 -4.54
N SER A 43 7.78 -24.01 -3.41
CA SER A 43 8.37 -24.55 -2.19
C SER A 43 7.82 -25.92 -1.81
N GLY A 44 6.73 -26.38 -2.43
CA GLY A 44 6.01 -27.57 -2.00
C GLY A 44 5.45 -27.44 -0.58
N GLU A 45 5.42 -26.24 -0.03
CA GLU A 45 4.80 -25.92 1.25
C GLU A 45 3.28 -25.89 1.11
N ASP A 46 2.59 -26.02 2.22
CA ASP A 46 1.14 -26.02 2.25
C ASP A 46 0.55 -24.67 2.68
N ASP A 47 -0.77 -24.58 2.67
CA ASP A 47 -1.53 -23.38 3.06
C ASP A 47 -1.21 -22.90 4.48
N ALA A 48 -0.71 -23.78 5.35
CA ALA A 48 -0.33 -23.41 6.72
C ALA A 48 0.83 -22.40 6.72
N THR A 49 1.80 -22.52 5.82
CA THR A 49 2.91 -21.55 5.68
C THR A 49 2.39 -20.16 5.31
N ILE A 50 1.40 -20.08 4.43
CA ILE A 50 0.74 -18.82 4.08
C ILE A 50 0.04 -18.25 5.30
N GLY A 51 -0.78 -19.06 5.97
CA GLY A 51 -1.54 -18.68 7.17
C GLY A 51 -0.64 -18.16 8.29
N TYR A 52 0.46 -18.84 8.59
CA TYR A 52 1.42 -18.41 9.61
C TYR A 52 2.09 -17.09 9.24
N THR A 53 2.49 -16.93 7.99
CA THR A 53 3.12 -15.69 7.50
C THR A 53 2.17 -14.49 7.69
N LEU A 54 0.91 -14.63 7.28
CA LEU A 54 -0.09 -13.57 7.43
C LEU A 54 -0.40 -13.30 8.91
N THR A 55 -0.51 -14.36 9.73
CA THR A 55 -0.78 -14.23 11.17
C THR A 55 0.34 -13.49 11.89
N VAL A 56 1.59 -13.83 11.62
CA VAL A 56 2.75 -13.12 12.21
C VAL A 56 2.73 -11.65 11.80
N ALA A 57 2.53 -11.36 10.51
CA ALA A 57 2.47 -9.98 10.03
C ALA A 57 1.37 -9.18 10.73
N MET A 58 0.15 -9.72 10.79
CA MET A 58 -1.00 -9.04 11.42
C MET A 58 -0.84 -8.91 12.93
N THR A 59 -0.18 -9.86 13.60
CA THR A 59 0.14 -9.73 15.03
C THR A 59 1.09 -8.57 15.27
N VAL A 60 2.14 -8.43 14.47
CA VAL A 60 3.07 -7.29 14.55
C VAL A 60 2.33 -5.97 14.31
N VAL A 61 1.47 -5.92 13.28
CA VAL A 61 0.64 -4.74 12.98
C VAL A 61 -0.26 -4.41 14.17
N PHE A 62 -0.94 -5.39 14.74
CA PHE A 62 -1.84 -5.19 15.90
C PHE A 62 -1.12 -4.56 17.08
N LEU A 63 0.08 -5.03 17.40
CA LEU A 63 0.89 -4.50 18.52
C LEU A 63 1.42 -3.09 18.26
N ILE A 64 1.76 -2.76 17.02
CA ILE A 64 2.42 -1.48 16.68
C ILE A 64 1.39 -0.40 16.30
N SER A 65 0.24 -0.77 15.72
CA SER A 65 -0.76 0.19 15.21
C SER A 65 -1.23 1.23 16.22
N PRO A 66 -1.48 0.93 17.52
CA PRO A 66 -1.90 1.94 18.47
C PRO A 66 -0.84 3.02 18.68
N ILE A 67 0.45 2.62 18.68
CA ILE A 67 1.58 3.54 18.84
C ILE A 67 1.68 4.44 17.61
N VAL A 68 1.66 3.85 16.42
CA VAL A 68 1.76 4.59 15.14
C VAL A 68 0.52 5.48 14.92
N GLY A 69 -0.68 5.01 15.30
CA GLY A 69 -1.91 5.80 15.26
C GLY A 69 -1.81 7.05 16.14
N SER A 70 -1.41 6.90 17.41
CA SER A 70 -1.21 8.03 18.32
C SER A 70 -0.14 9.01 17.81
N LEU A 71 0.90 8.48 17.14
CA LEU A 71 1.95 9.28 16.54
C LEU A 71 1.42 10.06 15.32
N SER A 72 0.61 9.40 14.47
CA SER A 72 -0.06 10.03 13.32
C SER A 72 -0.93 11.22 13.73
N ASP A 73 -1.62 11.13 14.87
CA ASP A 73 -2.47 12.21 15.37
C ASP A 73 -1.66 13.40 15.91
N ARG A 74 -0.47 13.14 16.43
CA ARG A 74 0.43 14.18 16.93
C ARG A 74 1.19 14.92 15.85
N PHE A 75 1.50 14.24 14.74
CA PHE A 75 2.27 14.86 13.66
C PHE A 75 1.36 15.62 12.68
N LYS A 76 1.57 16.94 12.59
CA LYS A 76 0.94 17.78 11.56
C LYS A 76 1.39 17.44 10.13
N ARG A 77 2.54 16.80 9.98
CA ARG A 77 3.13 16.42 8.67
C ARG A 77 3.08 14.90 8.50
N ARG A 78 1.97 14.38 7.98
CA ARG A 78 1.75 12.94 7.76
C ARG A 78 2.42 12.39 6.51
N MET A 79 2.58 13.23 5.47
CA MET A 79 3.14 12.82 4.17
C MET A 79 4.54 12.20 4.23
N PRO A 80 5.54 12.74 4.94
CA PRO A 80 6.86 12.12 5.00
C PRO A 80 6.85 10.69 5.57
N PHE A 81 6.02 10.43 6.58
CA PHE A 81 5.89 9.10 7.17
C PHE A 81 5.22 8.13 6.21
N LEU A 82 4.13 8.56 5.55
CA LEU A 82 3.46 7.77 4.52
C LEU A 82 4.46 7.35 3.44
N LEU A 83 5.25 8.29 2.93
CA LEU A 83 6.22 8.03 1.87
C LEU A 83 7.36 7.12 2.31
N PHE A 84 7.89 7.32 3.51
CA PHE A 84 8.92 6.45 4.06
C PHE A 84 8.42 5.01 4.19
N LEU A 85 7.24 4.82 4.78
CA LEU A 85 6.64 3.49 4.94
C LEU A 85 6.31 2.85 3.58
N THR A 86 5.86 3.65 2.61
CA THR A 86 5.61 3.17 1.24
C THR A 86 6.91 2.71 0.57
N LEU A 87 8.01 3.44 0.72
CA LEU A 87 9.30 3.02 0.18
C LEU A 87 9.79 1.73 0.84
N CYS A 88 9.67 1.62 2.17
CA CYS A 88 10.01 0.39 2.89
C CYS A 88 9.17 -0.80 2.42
N TRP A 89 7.86 -0.60 2.24
CA TRP A 89 6.96 -1.60 1.69
C TRP A 89 7.37 -2.02 0.27
N VAL A 90 7.59 -1.07 -0.65
CA VAL A 90 7.98 -1.38 -2.04
C VAL A 90 9.32 -2.11 -2.08
N VAL A 91 10.32 -1.64 -1.34
CA VAL A 91 11.63 -2.30 -1.27
C VAL A 91 11.50 -3.73 -0.77
N SER A 92 10.75 -3.95 0.31
CA SER A 92 10.49 -5.30 0.83
C SER A 92 9.80 -6.18 -0.23
N THR A 93 8.82 -5.64 -0.96
CA THR A 93 8.11 -6.36 -2.03
C THR A 93 9.04 -6.77 -3.17
N VAL A 94 9.92 -5.88 -3.63
CA VAL A 94 10.88 -6.15 -4.72
C VAL A 94 11.89 -7.23 -4.34
N LEU A 95 12.19 -7.39 -3.05
CA LEU A 95 13.14 -8.36 -2.54
C LEU A 95 12.52 -9.76 -2.29
N ILE A 96 11.20 -9.94 -2.39
CA ILE A 96 10.55 -11.24 -2.28
C ILE A 96 11.08 -12.17 -3.39
N GLY A 97 11.46 -13.38 -3.00
CA GLY A 97 11.95 -14.40 -3.93
C GLY A 97 13.41 -14.25 -4.36
N THR A 98 14.14 -13.24 -3.87
CA THR A 98 15.56 -13.05 -4.21
C THR A 98 16.46 -14.05 -3.49
N TRP A 99 16.16 -14.38 -2.26
CA TRP A 99 16.85 -15.38 -1.44
C TRP A 99 15.84 -16.44 -0.99
N GLY A 100 16.26 -17.63 -0.70
CA GLY A 100 15.40 -18.79 -0.38
C GLY A 100 14.12 -18.48 0.43
N LEU A 101 13.24 -19.45 0.54
CA LEU A 101 11.87 -19.28 1.06
C LEU A 101 11.78 -18.50 2.37
N LYS A 102 12.57 -18.89 3.39
CA LYS A 102 12.49 -18.29 4.74
C LYS A 102 12.74 -16.78 4.73
N ILE A 103 13.72 -16.32 3.96
CA ILE A 103 14.04 -14.89 3.83
C ILE A 103 12.94 -14.18 3.05
N SER A 104 12.41 -14.83 2.03
CA SER A 104 11.29 -14.28 1.26
C SER A 104 10.03 -14.11 2.11
N LEU A 105 9.71 -15.06 2.99
CA LEU A 105 8.60 -14.93 3.94
C LEU A 105 8.81 -13.75 4.89
N LEU A 106 10.04 -13.49 5.34
CA LEU A 106 10.35 -12.29 6.13
C LEU A 106 10.09 -11.01 5.33
N PHE A 107 10.41 -10.97 4.03
CA PHE A 107 10.08 -9.81 3.19
C PHE A 107 8.57 -9.66 2.96
N VAL A 108 7.81 -10.75 2.86
CA VAL A 108 6.34 -10.68 2.83
C VAL A 108 5.79 -10.11 4.13
N ILE A 109 6.27 -10.58 5.29
CA ILE A 109 5.88 -10.05 6.60
C ILE A 109 6.19 -8.55 6.70
N THR A 110 7.42 -8.16 6.37
CA THR A 110 7.83 -6.75 6.45
C THR A 110 7.06 -5.86 5.48
N SER A 111 6.80 -6.32 4.24
CA SER A 111 5.98 -5.57 3.29
C SER A 111 4.54 -5.38 3.77
N LEU A 112 3.93 -6.44 4.35
CA LEU A 112 2.60 -6.37 4.97
C LEU A 112 2.55 -5.40 6.14
N VAL A 113 3.54 -5.46 7.03
CA VAL A 113 3.62 -4.53 8.17
C VAL A 113 3.71 -3.09 7.67
N PHE A 114 4.60 -2.80 6.74
CA PHE A 114 4.79 -1.43 6.25
C PHE A 114 3.59 -0.89 5.49
N VAL A 115 2.91 -1.70 4.66
CA VAL A 115 1.70 -1.24 3.96
C VAL A 115 0.57 -0.94 4.94
N GLN A 116 0.39 -1.77 5.97
CA GLN A 116 -0.65 -1.54 6.98
C GLN A 116 -0.36 -0.29 7.83
N LEU A 117 0.90 -0.06 8.20
CA LEU A 117 1.29 1.16 8.89
C LEU A 117 1.16 2.40 7.99
N ALA A 118 1.49 2.29 6.69
CA ALA A 118 1.27 3.35 5.72
C ALA A 118 -0.22 3.69 5.59
N ASN A 119 -1.10 2.69 5.63
CA ASN A 119 -2.55 2.87 5.58
C ASN A 119 -3.10 3.69 6.76
N ILE A 120 -2.48 3.67 7.94
CA ILE A 120 -2.86 4.53 9.06
C ILE A 120 -2.71 6.00 8.66
N PHE A 121 -1.55 6.38 8.09
CA PHE A 121 -1.32 7.74 7.61
C PHE A 121 -2.17 8.09 6.39
N TYR A 122 -2.33 7.16 5.45
CA TYR A 122 -3.18 7.33 4.27
C TYR A 122 -4.63 7.64 4.64
N ASN A 123 -5.22 6.84 5.52
CA ASN A 123 -6.59 7.03 5.98
C ASN A 123 -6.77 8.34 6.77
N SER A 124 -5.74 8.73 7.53
CA SER A 124 -5.77 9.99 8.26
C SER A 124 -5.77 11.23 7.36
N LEU A 125 -5.26 11.13 6.12
CA LEU A 125 -5.32 12.19 5.13
C LEU A 125 -6.74 12.43 4.61
N LEU A 126 -7.62 11.43 4.63
CA LEU A 126 -9.01 11.59 4.22
C LEU A 126 -9.74 12.66 5.04
N GLY A 127 -9.47 12.71 6.36
CA GLY A 127 -10.00 13.76 7.23
C GLY A 127 -9.56 15.16 6.82
N ASP A 128 -8.33 15.30 6.31
CA ASP A 128 -7.77 16.57 5.84
C ASP A 128 -8.27 16.97 4.43
N LEU A 129 -8.62 15.97 3.60
CA LEU A 129 -9.11 16.15 2.23
C LEU A 129 -10.63 16.36 2.17
N SER A 130 -11.34 15.92 3.20
CA SER A 130 -12.80 16.04 3.28
C SER A 130 -13.21 17.33 3.99
N THR A 131 -14.31 17.92 3.53
CA THR A 131 -14.97 19.06 4.20
C THR A 131 -16.44 18.74 4.39
N ASN A 132 -17.00 19.11 5.56
CA ASN A 132 -18.44 19.17 5.84
C ASN A 132 -19.30 18.05 5.20
N GLY A 133 -19.05 16.81 5.58
CA GLY A 133 -19.92 15.68 5.22
C GLY A 133 -19.55 14.92 3.93
N ASN A 134 -18.52 15.33 3.18
CA ASN A 134 -18.13 14.67 1.91
C ASN A 134 -17.15 13.50 2.09
N ALA A 135 -16.69 13.20 3.32
CA ALA A 135 -15.72 12.16 3.58
C ALA A 135 -16.16 10.78 3.07
N GLY A 136 -17.43 10.45 3.25
CA GLY A 136 -18.02 9.20 2.76
C GLY A 136 -17.99 9.09 1.24
N LEU A 137 -18.29 10.18 0.53
CA LEU A 137 -18.26 10.22 -0.93
C LEU A 137 -16.82 10.07 -1.46
N ILE A 138 -15.88 10.86 -0.92
CA ILE A 138 -14.47 10.80 -1.33
C ILE A 138 -13.89 9.42 -1.02
N GLY A 139 -14.13 8.88 0.17
CA GLY A 139 -13.71 7.54 0.56
C GLY A 139 -14.32 6.46 -0.32
N GLY A 140 -15.61 6.54 -0.62
CA GLY A 140 -16.31 5.60 -1.50
C GLY A 140 -15.75 5.60 -2.93
N ILE A 141 -15.49 6.77 -3.51
CA ILE A 141 -14.85 6.91 -4.82
C ILE A 141 -13.42 6.35 -4.77
N GLY A 142 -12.66 6.66 -3.69
CA GLY A 142 -11.32 6.14 -3.50
C GLY A 142 -11.29 4.62 -3.52
N VAL A 143 -12.08 3.98 -2.68
CA VAL A 143 -12.18 2.52 -2.61
C VAL A 143 -12.68 1.94 -3.94
N GLY A 144 -13.72 2.50 -4.54
CA GLY A 144 -14.28 2.02 -5.81
C GLY A 144 -13.27 2.05 -6.95
N LEU A 145 -12.55 3.16 -7.12
CA LEU A 145 -11.48 3.26 -8.11
C LEU A 145 -10.22 2.49 -7.68
N GLY A 146 -9.95 2.38 -6.38
CA GLY A 146 -8.87 1.57 -5.84
C GLY A 146 -8.95 0.11 -6.31
N TYR A 147 -10.13 -0.48 -6.40
CA TYR A 147 -10.32 -1.84 -6.91
C TYR A 147 -9.81 -2.05 -8.34
N THR A 148 -9.64 -0.99 -9.13
CA THR A 148 -8.97 -1.11 -10.44
C THR A 148 -7.53 -1.60 -10.30
N GLY A 149 -6.86 -1.29 -9.19
CA GLY A 149 -5.56 -1.84 -8.86
C GLY A 149 -5.57 -3.37 -8.72
N ALA A 150 -6.60 -3.94 -8.10
CA ALA A 150 -6.78 -5.40 -8.03
C ALA A 150 -7.00 -6.01 -9.42
N ILE A 151 -7.81 -5.37 -10.26
CA ILE A 151 -8.05 -5.82 -11.63
C ILE A 151 -6.73 -5.83 -12.42
N ILE A 152 -5.95 -4.77 -12.34
CA ILE A 152 -4.62 -4.68 -12.98
C ILE A 152 -3.73 -5.82 -12.48
N ALA A 153 -3.68 -6.09 -11.18
CA ALA A 153 -2.87 -7.16 -10.62
C ALA A 153 -3.29 -8.55 -11.13
N VAL A 154 -4.59 -8.81 -11.22
CA VAL A 154 -5.13 -10.07 -11.77
C VAL A 154 -4.75 -10.20 -13.24
N LEU A 155 -4.94 -9.15 -14.05
CA LEU A 155 -4.56 -9.16 -15.46
C LEU A 155 -3.05 -9.36 -15.65
N MET A 156 -2.22 -8.68 -14.85
CA MET A 156 -0.77 -8.91 -14.85
C MET A 156 -0.43 -10.36 -14.51
N SER A 157 -1.13 -10.97 -13.56
CA SER A 157 -0.91 -12.38 -13.19
C SER A 157 -1.30 -13.32 -14.34
N ILE A 158 -2.44 -13.11 -14.96
CA ILE A 158 -2.91 -13.96 -16.08
C ILE A 158 -1.96 -13.88 -17.28
N PHE A 159 -1.56 -12.69 -17.69
CA PHE A 159 -0.81 -12.50 -18.93
C PHE A 159 0.71 -12.60 -18.79
N LEU A 160 1.25 -12.34 -17.60
CA LEU A 160 2.69 -12.22 -17.42
C LEU A 160 3.30 -13.33 -16.57
N LEU A 161 2.54 -13.98 -15.67
CA LEU A 161 3.10 -14.94 -14.72
C LEU A 161 3.88 -16.07 -15.39
N GLU A 162 3.32 -16.65 -16.46
CA GLU A 162 3.97 -17.74 -17.21
C GLU A 162 5.25 -17.28 -17.91
N ASN A 163 5.30 -16.03 -18.38
CA ASN A 163 6.41 -15.50 -19.16
C ASN A 163 7.57 -15.01 -18.28
N ILE A 164 7.27 -14.33 -17.15
CA ILE A 164 8.30 -13.68 -16.33
C ILE A 164 8.53 -14.38 -14.99
N GLY A 165 7.63 -15.27 -14.58
CA GLY A 165 7.67 -15.97 -13.29
C GLY A 165 7.25 -15.10 -12.09
N HIS A 166 7.01 -15.76 -10.96
CA HIS A 166 6.47 -15.12 -9.75
C HIS A 166 7.39 -14.01 -9.20
N VAL A 167 8.70 -14.23 -9.18
CA VAL A 167 9.66 -13.27 -8.59
C VAL A 167 9.69 -11.95 -9.37
N ASN A 168 9.71 -12.03 -10.70
CA ASN A 168 9.68 -10.82 -11.52
C ASN A 168 8.32 -10.15 -11.48
N LEU A 169 7.25 -10.92 -11.29
CA LEU A 169 5.91 -10.36 -11.10
C LEU A 169 5.80 -9.58 -9.77
N PHE A 170 6.39 -10.07 -8.67
CA PHE A 170 6.51 -9.32 -7.41
C PHE A 170 7.23 -7.99 -7.62
N ARG A 171 8.36 -8.01 -8.33
CA ARG A 171 9.13 -6.80 -8.64
C ARG A 171 8.31 -5.81 -9.48
N LEU A 172 7.65 -6.31 -10.50
CA LEU A 172 6.82 -5.48 -11.38
C LEU A 172 5.66 -4.83 -10.62
N MET A 173 4.95 -5.59 -9.78
CA MET A 173 3.89 -5.05 -8.91
C MET A 173 4.45 -4.02 -7.91
N GLY A 174 5.63 -4.26 -7.34
CA GLY A 174 6.30 -3.30 -6.46
C GLY A 174 6.61 -1.99 -7.17
N PHE A 175 7.17 -2.03 -8.39
CA PHE A 175 7.45 -0.83 -9.19
C PHE A 175 6.17 -0.12 -9.65
N CYS A 176 5.12 -0.85 -10.03
CA CYS A 176 3.81 -0.25 -10.36
C CYS A 176 3.22 0.46 -9.14
N SER A 177 3.31 -0.14 -7.94
CA SER A 177 2.86 0.50 -6.69
C SER A 177 3.63 1.80 -6.41
N LEU A 178 4.93 1.83 -6.68
CA LEU A 178 5.72 3.05 -6.60
C LEU A 178 5.22 4.10 -7.62
N GLY A 179 4.94 3.68 -8.85
CA GLY A 179 4.39 4.55 -9.90
C GLY A 179 3.07 5.21 -9.49
N PHE A 180 2.16 4.44 -8.90
CA PHE A 180 0.89 4.95 -8.37
C PHE A 180 1.06 5.90 -7.17
N THR A 181 2.20 5.84 -6.48
CA THR A 181 2.51 6.74 -5.37
C THR A 181 3.02 8.11 -5.84
N VAL A 182 3.62 8.18 -7.04
CA VAL A 182 4.22 9.42 -7.59
C VAL A 182 3.27 10.62 -7.62
N PRO A 183 1.99 10.51 -8.06
CA PRO A 183 1.07 11.63 -8.05
C PRO A 183 0.86 12.22 -6.65
N LEU A 184 0.82 11.36 -5.62
CA LEU A 184 0.66 11.80 -4.24
C LEU A 184 1.92 12.52 -3.73
N LEU A 185 3.11 12.09 -4.15
CA LEU A 185 4.38 12.77 -3.88
C LEU A 185 4.41 14.19 -4.44
N ILE A 186 3.95 14.34 -5.68
CA ILE A 186 3.96 15.63 -6.37
C ILE A 186 2.95 16.57 -5.72
N SER A 187 1.72 16.11 -5.46
CA SER A 187 0.68 16.90 -4.84
C SER A 187 1.02 17.31 -3.39
N GLY A 188 1.72 16.45 -2.64
CA GLY A 188 2.18 16.73 -1.29
C GLY A 188 3.24 17.83 -1.21
N LYS A 189 4.08 18.02 -2.23
CA LYS A 189 5.06 19.13 -2.32
C LYS A 189 4.40 20.51 -2.39
N TYR A 190 3.25 20.62 -3.03
CA TYR A 190 2.51 21.89 -3.10
C TYR A 190 1.98 22.33 -1.72
N ARG A 191 1.72 21.39 -0.82
CA ARG A 191 1.23 21.66 0.55
C ARG A 191 2.33 22.19 1.50
N ILE A 192 3.60 21.90 1.23
CA ILE A 192 4.73 22.33 2.06
C ILE A 192 5.12 23.78 1.78
N ARG A 193 4.72 24.35 0.66
CA ARG A 193 5.09 25.72 0.23
C ARG A 193 4.17 26.83 0.76
N VAL A 194 3.08 26.51 1.43
CA VAL A 194 2.04 27.48 1.87
C VAL A 194 2.01 27.65 3.40
N THR A 195 3.00 27.18 4.13
CA THR A 195 3.24 27.48 5.54
C THR A 195 4.60 28.11 5.72
#